data_a591dc5fcbba4f9e0211d253ee0fa2ba
#
_entry.id   a591dc5fcbba4f9e0211d253ee0fa2ba
#
_cell.length_a   1.000
_cell.length_b   1.000
_cell.length_c   1.000
_cell.angle_alpha   90.00
_cell.angle_beta   90.00
_cell.angle_gamma   90.00
#
_symmetry.space_group_name_H-M   'P 1'
#
loop_
_entity.id
_entity.type
_entity.pdbx_description
1 polymer ?
#
loop_
_entity_poly.entity_id
_entity_poly.type
_entity_poly.pdbx_seq_one_letter_code
_entity_poly.pdbx_strand_id
1 'polypeptide(L)'
;GVERYIENLRKMFISMAEDVRVMIIKFADRIHNLTTLDALPAPKQYRIALESLEIYAPIAGRLGMDEIKGWLEDLSFKYVYPKEYARIKQIRDERMRGKEKSLQAAQDRAWDELKTAGIKTVDLYGRNKRLYSLYQKLQRKGNEIAKVYDIVALRIIVPTLADCYAALGIL
;
A
#
# COMPACT_ATOMS: atom_id res chain seq x y z
N GLY A 1 -20.70 -11.86 -21.46
CA GLY A 1 -20.05 -10.66 -21.87
C GLY A 1 -20.15 -9.54 -20.85
N VAL A 2 -20.17 -8.31 -21.34
CA VAL A 2 -20.14 -7.07 -20.53
C VAL A 2 -21.35 -6.97 -19.60
N GLU A 3 -22.55 -7.30 -20.07
CA GLU A 3 -23.77 -7.24 -19.27
C GLU A 3 -23.70 -8.13 -18.01
N ARG A 4 -23.20 -9.36 -18.15
CA ARG A 4 -23.01 -10.27 -17.01
C ARG A 4 -21.97 -9.73 -16.02
N TYR A 5 -20.96 -9.04 -16.50
CA TYR A 5 -19.95 -8.40 -15.67
C TYR A 5 -20.54 -7.24 -14.84
N ILE A 6 -21.31 -6.37 -15.49
CA ILE A 6 -22.02 -5.24 -14.84
C ILE A 6 -23.00 -5.76 -13.79
N GLU A 7 -23.76 -6.82 -14.12
CA GLU A 7 -24.70 -7.43 -13.16
C GLU A 7 -24.00 -8.05 -11.95
N ASN A 8 -22.84 -8.67 -12.13
CA ASN A 8 -22.04 -9.19 -11.03
C ASN A 8 -21.51 -8.07 -10.12
N LEU A 9 -21.06 -6.95 -10.70
CA LEU A 9 -20.64 -5.78 -9.93
C LEU A 9 -21.83 -5.19 -9.15
N ARG A 10 -22.99 -5.05 -9.79
CA ARG A 10 -24.20 -4.56 -9.14
C ARG A 10 -24.59 -5.41 -7.94
N LYS A 11 -24.64 -6.74 -8.09
CA LYS A 11 -24.92 -7.68 -7.00
C LYS A 11 -23.89 -7.56 -5.87
N MET A 12 -22.62 -7.40 -6.22
CA MET A 12 -21.56 -7.18 -5.23
C MET A 12 -21.81 -5.92 -4.40
N PHE A 13 -22.16 -4.79 -5.06
CA PHE A 13 -22.45 -3.54 -4.36
C PHE A 13 -23.69 -3.63 -3.47
N ILE A 14 -24.74 -4.33 -3.92
CA ILE A 14 -25.96 -4.56 -3.11
C ILE A 14 -25.59 -5.39 -1.88
N SER A 15 -24.89 -6.51 -2.05
CA SER A 15 -24.45 -7.36 -0.93
C SER A 15 -23.54 -6.62 0.07
N MET A 16 -22.71 -5.69 -0.42
CA MET A 16 -21.86 -4.84 0.44
C MET A 16 -22.70 -3.88 1.29
N ALA A 17 -23.79 -3.35 0.72
CA ALA A 17 -24.70 -2.46 1.45
C ALA A 17 -25.42 -3.19 2.58
N GLU A 18 -25.69 -4.49 2.40
CA GLU A 18 -26.31 -5.35 3.41
C GLU A 18 -25.32 -5.84 4.47
N ASP A 19 -24.11 -6.25 4.06
CA ASP A 19 -23.08 -6.74 4.98
C ASP A 19 -21.66 -6.49 4.44
N VAL A 20 -20.94 -5.58 5.08
CA VAL A 20 -19.55 -5.24 4.71
C VAL A 20 -18.57 -6.41 4.81
N ARG A 21 -18.88 -7.44 5.62
CA ARG A 21 -18.05 -8.65 5.75
C ARG A 21 -17.91 -9.40 4.43
N VAL A 22 -18.92 -9.32 3.56
CA VAL A 22 -18.87 -9.88 2.20
C VAL A 22 -17.68 -9.29 1.42
N MET A 23 -17.41 -8.00 1.59
CA MET A 23 -16.26 -7.36 0.92
C MET A 23 -14.92 -7.83 1.46
N ILE A 24 -14.81 -8.09 2.77
CA ILE A 24 -13.57 -8.62 3.36
C ILE A 24 -13.21 -9.97 2.72
N ILE A 25 -14.21 -10.87 2.58
CA ILE A 25 -14.02 -12.16 1.91
C ILE A 25 -13.63 -11.97 0.44
N LYS A 26 -14.29 -11.05 -0.25
CA LYS A 26 -13.98 -10.73 -1.66
C LYS A 26 -12.56 -10.16 -1.84
N PHE A 27 -12.11 -9.31 -0.94
CA PHE A 27 -10.74 -8.80 -0.96
C PHE A 27 -9.72 -9.90 -0.71
N ALA A 28 -9.98 -10.80 0.26
CA ALA A 28 -9.09 -11.93 0.54
C ALA A 28 -8.98 -12.87 -0.68
N ASP A 29 -10.11 -13.23 -1.29
CA ASP A 29 -10.14 -14.00 -2.53
C ASP A 29 -9.39 -13.30 -3.67
N ARG A 30 -9.61 -12.00 -3.85
CA ARG A 30 -8.94 -11.20 -4.89
C ARG A 30 -7.43 -11.13 -4.69
N ILE A 31 -6.97 -10.91 -3.45
CA ILE A 31 -5.55 -10.90 -3.11
C ILE A 31 -4.93 -12.27 -3.40
N HIS A 32 -5.59 -13.36 -2.98
CA HIS A 32 -5.13 -14.71 -3.28
C HIS A 32 -5.02 -14.95 -4.78
N ASN A 33 -6.05 -14.58 -5.55
CA ASN A 33 -6.04 -14.72 -7.01
C ASN A 33 -4.90 -13.92 -7.66
N LEU A 34 -4.58 -12.73 -7.15
CA LEU A 34 -3.44 -11.93 -7.63
C LEU A 34 -2.09 -12.57 -7.32
N THR A 35 -1.95 -13.27 -6.19
CA THR A 35 -0.69 -13.97 -5.85
C THR A 35 -0.44 -15.20 -6.71
N THR A 36 -1.47 -15.80 -7.26
CA THR A 36 -1.40 -17.00 -8.13
C THR A 36 -1.59 -16.69 -9.62
N LEU A 37 -1.61 -15.41 -9.97
CA LEU A 37 -1.99 -14.94 -11.31
C LEU A 37 -1.03 -15.38 -12.42
N ASP A 38 0.24 -15.63 -12.07
CA ASP A 38 1.28 -16.09 -13.01
C ASP A 38 0.92 -17.44 -13.70
N ALA A 39 0.04 -18.24 -13.10
CA ALA A 39 -0.44 -19.50 -13.69
C ALA A 39 -1.45 -19.31 -14.84
N LEU A 40 -1.94 -18.10 -15.08
CA LEU A 40 -2.95 -17.81 -16.10
C LEU A 40 -2.34 -17.23 -17.37
N PRO A 41 -3.01 -17.34 -18.54
CA PRO A 41 -2.60 -16.65 -19.75
C PRO A 41 -2.59 -15.13 -19.60
N ALA A 42 -1.63 -14.45 -20.25
CA ALA A 42 -1.41 -13.01 -20.13
C ALA A 42 -2.67 -12.12 -20.28
N PRO A 43 -3.61 -12.37 -21.22
CA PRO A 43 -4.84 -11.58 -21.31
C PRO A 43 -5.74 -11.69 -20.08
N LYS A 44 -5.76 -12.86 -19.43
CA LYS A 44 -6.50 -13.05 -18.17
C LYS A 44 -5.80 -12.37 -16.99
N GLN A 45 -4.47 -12.47 -16.95
CA GLN A 45 -3.65 -11.76 -15.94
C GLN A 45 -3.95 -10.25 -15.96
N TYR A 46 -3.82 -9.64 -17.14
CA TYR A 46 -4.07 -8.20 -17.31
C TYR A 46 -5.49 -7.81 -16.87
N ARG A 47 -6.52 -8.55 -17.32
CA ARG A 47 -7.91 -8.24 -17.00
C ARG A 47 -8.19 -8.30 -15.49
N ILE A 48 -7.73 -9.37 -14.82
CA ILE A 48 -7.95 -9.55 -13.36
C ILE A 48 -7.18 -8.50 -12.57
N ALA A 49 -5.96 -8.18 -12.97
CA ALA A 49 -5.16 -7.16 -12.34
C ALA A 49 -5.76 -5.76 -12.54
N LEU A 50 -6.20 -5.42 -13.74
CA LEU A 50 -6.84 -4.13 -14.04
C LEU A 50 -8.13 -3.95 -13.22
N GLU A 51 -8.98 -4.96 -13.17
CA GLU A 51 -10.20 -4.97 -12.35
C GLU A 51 -9.88 -4.75 -10.86
N SER A 52 -8.82 -5.41 -10.37
CA SER A 52 -8.39 -5.27 -8.98
C SER A 52 -7.89 -3.86 -8.68
N LEU A 53 -7.15 -3.26 -9.61
CA LEU A 53 -6.58 -1.93 -9.47
C LEU A 53 -7.62 -0.82 -9.58
N GLU A 54 -8.58 -0.94 -10.51
CA GLU A 54 -9.52 0.13 -10.83
C GLU A 54 -10.85 0.05 -10.04
N ILE A 55 -11.20 -1.13 -9.51
CA ILE A 55 -12.46 -1.32 -8.80
C ILE A 55 -12.20 -1.70 -7.34
N TYR A 56 -11.52 -2.81 -7.08
CA TYR A 56 -11.38 -3.33 -5.72
C TYR A 56 -10.49 -2.47 -4.82
N ALA A 57 -9.37 -1.96 -5.33
CA ALA A 57 -8.48 -1.12 -4.55
C ALA A 57 -9.13 0.22 -4.14
N PRO A 58 -9.83 0.97 -5.03
CA PRO A 58 -10.60 2.13 -4.64
C PRO A 58 -11.71 1.85 -3.61
N ILE A 59 -12.41 0.72 -3.72
CA ILE A 59 -13.43 0.33 -2.74
C ILE A 59 -12.79 0.09 -1.37
N ALA A 60 -11.68 -0.67 -1.31
CA ALA A 60 -10.94 -0.89 -0.07
C ALA A 60 -10.50 0.45 0.57
N GLY A 61 -10.03 1.39 -0.24
CA GLY A 61 -9.66 2.73 0.24
C GLY A 61 -10.84 3.52 0.80
N ARG A 62 -12.02 3.45 0.18
CA ARG A 62 -13.24 4.10 0.69
C ARG A 62 -13.75 3.49 1.99
N LEU A 63 -13.49 2.21 2.20
CA LEU A 63 -13.80 1.50 3.45
C LEU A 63 -12.73 1.71 4.53
N GLY A 64 -11.70 2.53 4.29
CA GLY A 64 -10.60 2.75 5.23
C GLY A 64 -9.61 1.59 5.36
N MET A 65 -9.69 0.60 4.47
CA MET A 65 -8.83 -0.60 4.49
C MET A 65 -7.54 -0.37 3.70
N ASP A 66 -6.71 0.59 4.15
CA ASP A 66 -5.51 1.04 3.42
C ASP A 66 -4.48 -0.07 3.15
N GLU A 67 -4.33 -1.03 4.07
CA GLU A 67 -3.44 -2.18 3.88
C GLU A 67 -3.91 -3.06 2.72
N ILE A 68 -5.20 -3.40 2.70
CA ILE A 68 -5.83 -4.20 1.64
C ILE A 68 -5.74 -3.47 0.30
N LYS A 69 -6.07 -2.17 0.28
CA LYS A 69 -5.89 -1.33 -0.89
C LYS A 69 -4.47 -1.42 -1.43
N GLY A 70 -3.49 -1.24 -0.56
CA GLY A 70 -2.09 -1.26 -0.97
C GLY A 70 -1.62 -2.62 -1.49
N TRP A 71 -2.11 -3.74 -0.95
CA TRP A 71 -1.82 -5.07 -1.50
C TRP A 71 -2.45 -5.27 -2.87
N LEU A 72 -3.72 -4.89 -3.04
CA LEU A 72 -4.39 -4.95 -4.34
C LEU A 72 -3.65 -4.12 -5.40
N GLU A 73 -3.23 -2.90 -5.05
CA GLU A 73 -2.47 -2.00 -5.92
C GLU A 73 -1.11 -2.60 -6.30
N ASP A 74 -0.29 -3.01 -5.34
CA ASP A 74 1.07 -3.49 -5.59
C ASP A 74 1.09 -4.82 -6.35
N LEU A 75 0.19 -5.77 -6.01
CA LEU A 75 0.09 -7.05 -6.70
C LEU A 75 -0.40 -6.89 -8.15
N SER A 76 -1.28 -5.93 -8.41
CA SER A 76 -1.80 -5.66 -9.76
C SER A 76 -0.81 -4.90 -10.62
N PHE A 77 0.04 -4.05 -10.02
CA PHE A 77 0.90 -3.11 -10.71
C PHE A 77 1.83 -3.78 -11.73
N LYS A 78 2.43 -4.93 -11.39
CA LYS A 78 3.33 -5.66 -12.28
C LYS A 78 2.68 -6.16 -13.56
N TYR A 79 1.35 -6.42 -13.53
CA TYR A 79 0.61 -6.93 -14.69
C TYR A 79 -0.02 -5.83 -15.53
N VAL A 80 -0.44 -4.72 -14.89
CA VAL A 80 -1.10 -3.62 -15.59
C VAL A 80 -0.06 -2.69 -16.23
N TYR A 81 1.02 -2.41 -15.51
CA TYR A 81 2.09 -1.47 -15.93
C TYR A 81 3.48 -2.10 -15.77
N PRO A 82 3.82 -3.17 -16.52
CA PRO A 82 5.04 -3.94 -16.29
C PRO A 82 6.34 -3.13 -16.46
N LYS A 83 6.38 -2.21 -17.43
CA LYS A 83 7.55 -1.35 -17.66
C LYS A 83 7.77 -0.37 -16.50
N GLU A 84 6.71 0.29 -16.08
CA GLU A 84 6.70 1.21 -14.95
C GLU A 84 7.02 0.50 -13.64
N TYR A 85 6.46 -0.69 -13.44
CA TYR A 85 6.77 -1.52 -12.28
C TYR A 85 8.27 -1.83 -12.19
N ALA A 86 8.90 -2.29 -13.26
CA ALA A 86 10.32 -2.59 -13.30
C ALA A 86 11.17 -1.35 -12.99
N ARG A 87 10.85 -0.20 -13.62
CA ARG A 87 11.51 1.09 -13.40
C ARG A 87 11.37 1.55 -11.94
N ILE A 88 10.16 1.54 -11.39
CA ILE A 88 9.90 2.00 -10.03
C ILE A 88 10.55 1.09 -8.98
N LYS A 89 10.54 -0.21 -9.23
CA LYS A 89 11.24 -1.19 -8.40
C LYS A 89 12.74 -0.91 -8.36
N GLN A 90 13.36 -0.69 -9.52
CA GLN A 90 14.78 -0.34 -9.60
C GLN A 90 15.09 0.94 -8.81
N ILE A 91 14.33 2.02 -9.01
CA ILE A 91 14.49 3.29 -8.29
C ILE A 91 14.41 3.08 -6.78
N ARG A 92 13.42 2.33 -6.31
CA ARG A 92 13.26 2.03 -4.88
C ARG A 92 14.46 1.25 -4.36
N ASP A 93 14.86 0.17 -5.05
CA ASP A 93 15.93 -0.72 -4.61
C ASP A 93 17.28 0.01 -4.59
N GLU A 94 17.58 0.87 -5.56
CA GLU A 94 18.76 1.74 -5.56
C GLU A 94 18.76 2.71 -4.39
N ARG A 95 17.63 3.34 -4.10
CA ARG A 95 17.49 4.27 -2.97
C ARG A 95 17.53 3.60 -1.60
N MET A 96 17.14 2.34 -1.51
CA MET A 96 17.19 1.54 -0.29
C MET A 96 18.58 0.95 -0.03
N ARG A 97 19.38 0.79 -1.08
CA ARG A 97 20.71 0.17 -0.98
C ARG A 97 21.59 0.89 0.05
N GLY A 98 22.04 0.17 1.04
CA GLY A 98 22.90 0.67 2.13
C GLY A 98 22.19 1.51 3.19
N LYS A 99 20.87 1.73 3.09
CA LYS A 99 20.11 2.51 4.08
C LYS A 99 19.49 1.68 5.21
N GLU A 100 19.54 0.38 5.13
CA GLU A 100 18.97 -0.53 6.15
C GLU A 100 19.58 -0.29 7.53
N LYS A 101 20.92 -0.18 7.60
CA LYS A 101 21.63 0.13 8.85
C LYS A 101 21.26 1.52 9.40
N SER A 102 21.17 2.52 8.52
CA SER A 102 20.77 3.88 8.92
C SER A 102 19.32 3.94 9.39
N LEU A 103 18.44 3.16 8.77
CA LEU A 103 17.04 3.05 9.19
C LEU A 103 16.93 2.38 10.55
N GLN A 104 17.67 1.30 10.79
CA GLN A 104 17.70 0.62 12.09
C GLN A 104 18.24 1.55 13.18
N ALA A 105 19.35 2.25 12.93
CA ALA A 105 19.88 3.21 13.89
C ALA A 105 18.91 4.36 14.19
N ALA A 106 18.16 4.82 13.19
CA ALA A 106 17.12 5.84 13.38
C ALA A 106 15.94 5.30 14.20
N GLN A 107 15.56 4.03 14.02
CA GLN A 107 14.53 3.37 14.84
C GLN A 107 14.96 3.27 16.30
N ASP A 108 16.18 2.75 16.55
CA ASP A 108 16.72 2.56 17.89
C ASP A 108 16.80 3.92 18.62
N ARG A 109 17.30 4.94 17.96
CA ARG A 109 17.39 6.29 18.50
C ARG A 109 16.01 6.87 18.82
N ALA A 110 15.04 6.78 17.91
CA ALA A 110 13.69 7.26 18.13
C ALA A 110 13.02 6.54 19.31
N TRP A 111 13.24 5.23 19.42
CA TRP A 111 12.74 4.45 20.54
C TRP A 111 13.29 4.93 21.89
N ASP A 112 14.62 5.14 21.97
CA ASP A 112 15.29 5.61 23.19
C ASP A 112 14.86 7.02 23.59
N GLU A 113 14.74 7.95 22.63
CA GLU A 113 14.30 9.31 22.87
C GLU A 113 12.85 9.36 23.39
N LEU A 114 11.94 8.61 22.78
CA LEU A 114 10.53 8.51 23.22
C LEU A 114 10.41 7.89 24.60
N LYS A 115 11.18 6.82 24.88
CA LYS A 115 11.21 6.16 26.18
C LYS A 115 11.74 7.09 27.27
N THR A 116 12.80 7.85 26.99
CA THR A 116 13.39 8.81 27.93
C THR A 116 12.42 9.93 28.25
N ALA A 117 11.62 10.36 27.27
CA ALA A 117 10.58 11.37 27.44
C ALA A 117 9.29 10.82 28.11
N GLY A 118 9.23 9.54 28.43
CA GLY A 118 8.08 8.91 29.08
C GLY A 118 6.89 8.68 28.17
N ILE A 119 7.08 8.73 26.83
CA ILE A 119 6.00 8.47 25.88
C ILE A 119 5.83 6.97 25.70
N LYS A 120 4.62 6.48 25.98
CA LYS A 120 4.26 5.08 25.76
C LYS A 120 4.14 4.81 24.25
N THR A 121 5.12 4.11 23.68
CA THR A 121 5.08 3.68 22.29
C THR A 121 4.46 2.30 22.19
N VAL A 122 3.45 2.14 21.34
CA VAL A 122 2.78 0.85 21.07
C VAL A 122 3.58 0.06 20.05
N ASP A 123 4.04 0.75 18.98
CA ASP A 123 4.84 0.14 17.92
C ASP A 123 5.70 1.21 17.22
N LEU A 124 6.88 0.80 16.72
CA LEU A 124 7.78 1.65 15.95
C LEU A 124 8.49 0.81 14.90
N TYR A 125 8.27 1.11 13.63
CA TYR A 125 8.88 0.37 12.53
C TYR A 125 9.19 1.23 11.31
N GLY A 126 10.16 0.75 10.53
CA GLY A 126 10.48 1.32 9.23
C GLY A 126 9.38 1.01 8.21
N ARG A 127 8.87 2.03 7.54
CA ARG A 127 7.88 1.89 6.48
C ARG A 127 8.52 2.14 5.12
N ASN A 128 8.54 1.12 4.30
CA ASN A 128 8.86 1.27 2.88
C ASN A 128 7.62 1.68 2.11
N LYS A 129 7.77 2.72 1.29
CA LYS A 129 6.66 3.15 0.43
C LYS A 129 6.32 2.08 -0.58
N ARG A 130 5.02 1.80 -0.74
CA ARG A 130 4.49 0.85 -1.72
C ARG A 130 4.82 1.29 -3.14
N LEU A 131 5.11 0.33 -4.02
CA LEU A 131 5.56 0.61 -5.40
C LEU A 131 4.54 1.39 -6.20
N TYR A 132 3.27 1.01 -6.14
CA TYR A 132 2.22 1.71 -6.86
C TYR A 132 2.00 3.14 -6.34
N SER A 133 2.03 3.32 -5.01
CA SER A 133 1.96 4.65 -4.40
C SER A 133 3.15 5.55 -4.81
N LEU A 134 4.35 4.96 -4.95
CA LEU A 134 5.53 5.67 -5.44
C LEU A 134 5.37 6.07 -6.91
N TYR A 135 4.86 5.16 -7.75
CA TYR A 135 4.52 5.44 -9.14
C TYR A 135 3.53 6.61 -9.26
N GLN A 136 2.40 6.54 -8.56
CA GLN A 136 1.40 7.62 -8.56
C GLN A 136 1.98 8.97 -8.12
N LYS A 137 2.85 8.97 -7.11
CA LYS A 137 3.50 10.20 -6.63
C LYS A 137 4.46 10.77 -7.66
N LEU A 138 5.23 9.92 -8.34
CA LEU A 138 6.12 10.33 -9.42
C LEU A 138 5.35 10.93 -10.59
N GLN A 139 4.25 10.30 -11.00
CA GLN A 139 3.37 10.84 -12.05
C GLN A 139 2.88 12.25 -11.73
N ARG A 140 2.40 12.49 -10.50
CA ARG A 140 1.95 13.84 -10.06
C ARG A 140 3.07 14.87 -10.00
N LYS A 141 4.33 14.44 -9.86
CA LYS A 141 5.52 15.30 -9.77
C LYS A 141 6.32 15.35 -11.08
N GLY A 142 5.68 15.09 -12.22
CA GLY A 142 6.31 15.15 -13.53
C GLY A 142 7.44 14.14 -13.74
N ASN A 143 7.39 12.99 -13.06
CA ASN A 143 8.41 11.93 -13.08
C ASN A 143 9.80 12.36 -12.53
N GLU A 144 9.87 13.48 -11.81
CA GLU A 144 11.11 13.94 -11.20
C GLU A 144 11.41 13.19 -9.89
N ILE A 145 12.32 12.22 -9.96
CA ILE A 145 12.73 11.38 -8.82
C ILE A 145 13.33 12.23 -7.69
N ALA A 146 14.03 13.32 -8.03
CA ALA A 146 14.63 14.24 -7.06
C ALA A 146 13.59 14.92 -6.14
N LYS A 147 12.32 15.00 -6.56
CA LYS A 147 11.21 15.57 -5.77
C LYS A 147 10.50 14.56 -4.85
N VAL A 148 10.99 13.32 -4.77
CA VAL A 148 10.41 12.28 -3.90
C VAL A 148 11.40 11.94 -2.79
N TYR A 149 11.15 12.46 -1.58
CA TYR A 149 12.03 12.31 -0.42
C TYR A 149 11.60 11.20 0.54
N ASP A 150 10.32 10.79 0.51
CA ASP A 150 9.68 9.90 1.48
C ASP A 150 9.58 8.43 1.02
N ILE A 151 10.69 7.89 0.45
CA ILE A 151 10.73 6.48 0.04
C ILE A 151 10.86 5.57 1.27
N VAL A 152 11.57 6.06 2.28
CA VAL A 152 11.75 5.41 3.59
C VAL A 152 11.25 6.37 4.66
N ALA A 153 10.46 5.87 5.59
CA ALA A 153 9.94 6.63 6.71
C ALA A 153 9.86 5.75 7.96
N LEU A 154 9.85 6.37 9.13
CA LEU A 154 9.46 5.70 10.37
C LEU A 154 7.97 5.86 10.61
N ARG A 155 7.33 4.82 11.10
CA ARG A 155 5.97 4.87 11.63
C ARG A 155 6.03 4.58 13.11
N ILE A 156 5.45 5.47 13.89
CA ILE A 156 5.36 5.39 15.33
C ILE A 156 3.88 5.35 15.70
N ILE A 157 3.50 4.37 16.49
CA ILE A 157 2.13 4.19 16.96
C ILE A 157 2.11 4.45 18.45
N VAL A 158 1.28 5.39 18.87
CA VAL A 158 1.10 5.82 20.27
C VAL A 158 -0.38 5.74 20.65
N PRO A 159 -0.72 5.64 21.95
CA PRO A 159 -2.09 5.41 22.40
C PRO A 159 -3.03 6.59 22.15
N THR A 160 -2.56 7.84 22.26
CA THR A 160 -3.41 9.02 22.22
C THR A 160 -2.95 10.05 21.19
N LEU A 161 -3.85 10.94 20.82
CA LEU A 161 -3.54 12.07 19.94
C LEU A 161 -2.53 13.04 20.60
N ALA A 162 -2.61 13.23 21.91
CA ALA A 162 -1.66 14.05 22.66
C ALA A 162 -0.24 13.46 22.56
N ASP A 163 -0.10 12.13 22.68
CA ASP A 163 1.17 11.43 22.52
C ASP A 163 1.72 11.56 21.11
N CYS A 164 0.85 11.65 20.07
CA CYS A 164 1.31 11.89 18.69
C CYS A 164 2.03 13.24 18.56
N TYR A 165 1.44 14.30 19.11
CA TYR A 165 2.07 15.63 19.07
C TYR A 165 3.31 15.71 19.96
N ALA A 166 3.28 15.06 21.12
CA ALA A 166 4.45 15.00 22.00
C ALA A 166 5.62 14.24 21.31
N ALA A 167 5.35 13.09 20.70
CA ALA A 167 6.34 12.34 19.93
C ALA A 167 6.93 13.14 18.76
N LEU A 168 6.08 13.89 18.04
CA LEU A 168 6.52 14.77 16.95
C LEU A 168 7.42 15.91 17.44
N GLY A 169 7.21 16.41 18.66
CA GLY A 169 8.02 17.48 19.26
C GLY A 169 9.39 17.00 19.79
N ILE A 170 9.54 15.70 20.01
CA ILE A 170 10.77 15.09 20.53
C ILE A 170 11.71 14.68 19.38
N LEU A 171 11.16 14.18 18.28
CA LEU A 171 11.89 13.69 17.11
C LEU A 171 12.11 14.76 16.04
#